data_4a1b2fa8bab87ac5809a9bd0b7eb3cff
#
_entry.id   4a1b2fa8bab87ac5809a9bd0b7eb3cff
#
_cell.length_a   1.000
_cell.length_b   1.000
_cell.length_c   1.000
_cell.angle_alpha   90.00
_cell.angle_beta   90.00
_cell.angle_gamma   90.00
#
_symmetry.space_group_name_H-M   'P 1'
#
loop_
_entity.id
_entity.type
_entity.pdbx_description
1 polymer ?
#
loop_
_entity_poly.entity_id
_entity_poly.type
_entity_poly.pdbx_seq_one_letter_code
_entity_poly.pdbx_strand_id
1 'polypeptide(L)'
;MNSDILRQAKILIVDDEITNIRLVRDILRIHGYTHVHSTTDPREACGLVEEIQPDLILLDLHMPHLDGLGVMQQLHSGQAPDVFLPIMVVSGDYSPEVKLEALASGAKDFLPRPFDAIEIQLRIANLLEARFLQVQLRQHNEELEERIYERTSELDQAHLEVKEAQMEIISRLALAGELHDNDTGDHTRRVSLIASLIAQSLELPPEQVELLRQAAPLHDVGKIGVSDPILLKQGPLTRVEFESMKEHCRIGAQVLSGGSAELVKLAEVIALNHHERFDGSGYPQGLCGEEIPLMARILSVADVFDALTHERPYKAAWPVQDATAEIQSQSGKQFDPQVVEAFMTLPHQELL
;
A
#
# COMPACT_ATOMS: atom_id res chain seq x y z
N MET A 1 27.07 10.48 26.62
CA MET A 1 26.12 9.58 27.34
C MET A 1 26.29 9.80 28.84
N ASN A 2 25.24 9.72 29.66
CA ASN A 2 25.35 10.05 31.11
C ASN A 2 26.21 8.98 31.79
N SER A 3 27.31 9.39 32.45
CA SER A 3 28.27 8.49 33.13
C SER A 3 27.60 7.54 34.13
N ASP A 4 26.44 7.92 34.67
CA ASP A 4 25.71 7.12 35.64
C ASP A 4 25.06 5.88 35.05
N ILE A 5 24.64 5.92 33.74
CA ILE A 5 24.08 4.77 33.04
C ILE A 5 25.16 3.70 32.82
N LEU A 6 26.37 4.15 32.40
CA LEU A 6 27.48 3.22 32.18
C LEU A 6 27.90 2.48 33.46
N ARG A 7 27.76 3.12 34.62
CA ARG A 7 28.10 2.51 35.92
C ARG A 7 27.13 1.42 36.37
N GLN A 8 25.93 1.39 35.80
CA GLN A 8 24.92 0.34 36.06
C GLN A 8 25.08 -0.88 35.15
N ALA A 9 26.03 -0.82 34.20
CA ALA A 9 26.28 -1.93 33.29
C ALA A 9 26.67 -3.21 34.04
N LYS A 10 26.15 -4.31 33.58
CA LYS A 10 26.48 -5.65 34.07
C LYS A 10 27.74 -6.16 33.33
N ILE A 11 28.79 -6.41 34.06
CA ILE A 11 30.06 -6.90 33.49
C ILE A 11 30.34 -8.29 34.03
N LEU A 12 30.62 -9.23 33.10
CA LEU A 12 31.02 -10.58 33.43
C LEU A 12 32.52 -10.74 33.20
N ILE A 13 33.25 -11.23 34.18
CA ILE A 13 34.67 -11.56 34.10
C ILE A 13 34.83 -13.07 34.10
N VAL A 14 35.51 -13.62 33.08
CA VAL A 14 35.82 -15.04 32.94
C VAL A 14 37.33 -15.20 32.88
N ASP A 15 37.94 -15.74 33.92
CA ASP A 15 39.40 -15.88 34.09
C ASP A 15 39.66 -16.96 35.12
N ASP A 16 40.46 -17.98 34.83
CA ASP A 16 40.74 -19.08 35.77
C ASP A 16 41.57 -18.69 37.01
N GLU A 17 42.22 -17.54 36.92
CA GLU A 17 43.01 -17.02 38.04
C GLU A 17 42.20 -16.02 38.88
N ILE A 18 41.88 -16.37 40.11
CA ILE A 18 41.13 -15.50 41.06
C ILE A 18 41.85 -14.18 41.35
N THR A 19 43.17 -14.15 41.21
CA THR A 19 44.01 -12.94 41.40
C THR A 19 43.72 -11.90 40.30
N ASN A 20 43.58 -12.33 39.07
CA ASN A 20 43.22 -11.50 37.91
C ASN A 20 41.81 -10.94 38.06
N ILE A 21 40.87 -11.81 38.43
CA ILE A 21 39.49 -11.39 38.71
C ILE A 21 39.45 -10.28 39.78
N ARG A 22 40.19 -10.46 40.89
CA ARG A 22 40.20 -9.47 41.96
C ARG A 22 40.78 -8.14 41.50
N LEU A 23 41.90 -8.15 40.77
CA LEU A 23 42.52 -6.95 40.23
C LEU A 23 41.54 -6.17 39.33
N VAL A 24 40.94 -6.82 38.36
CA VAL A 24 39.97 -6.19 37.42
C VAL A 24 38.74 -5.69 38.17
N ARG A 25 38.20 -6.50 39.08
CA ARG A 25 37.04 -6.10 39.91
C ARG A 25 37.33 -4.86 40.76
N ASP A 26 38.50 -4.79 41.39
CA ASP A 26 38.86 -3.64 42.20
C ASP A 26 39.01 -2.35 41.34
N ILE A 27 39.61 -2.45 40.17
CA ILE A 27 39.67 -1.35 39.21
C ILE A 27 38.27 -0.89 38.81
N LEU A 28 37.39 -1.82 38.43
CA LEU A 28 36.02 -1.50 38.06
C LEU A 28 35.25 -0.83 39.21
N ARG A 29 35.40 -1.32 40.42
CA ARG A 29 34.76 -0.77 41.63
C ARG A 29 35.20 0.65 41.94
N ILE A 30 36.51 0.94 41.79
CA ILE A 30 37.06 2.30 41.97
C ILE A 30 36.40 3.28 40.98
N HIS A 31 36.08 2.83 39.75
CA HIS A 31 35.44 3.63 38.72
C HIS A 31 33.89 3.61 38.75
N GLY A 32 33.31 2.99 39.82
CA GLY A 32 31.88 3.06 40.12
C GLY A 32 31.02 1.97 39.48
N TYR A 33 31.61 0.95 38.84
CA TYR A 33 30.84 -0.21 38.36
C TYR A 33 30.45 -1.12 39.54
N THR A 34 29.18 -1.35 39.73
CA THR A 34 28.63 -2.08 40.88
C THR A 34 28.15 -3.48 40.57
N HIS A 35 27.81 -3.75 39.32
CA HIS A 35 27.25 -5.03 38.87
C HIS A 35 28.33 -5.85 38.14
N VAL A 36 29.34 -6.31 38.90
CA VAL A 36 30.45 -7.09 38.36
C VAL A 36 30.34 -8.52 38.85
N HIS A 37 30.07 -9.42 37.92
CA HIS A 37 29.98 -10.88 38.10
C HIS A 37 31.29 -11.53 37.63
N SER A 38 31.61 -12.72 38.12
CA SER A 38 32.79 -13.43 37.65
C SER A 38 32.70 -14.92 37.88
N THR A 39 33.39 -15.68 37.04
CA THR A 39 33.62 -17.12 37.23
C THR A 39 35.08 -17.47 36.97
N THR A 40 35.57 -18.51 37.65
CA THR A 40 36.86 -19.15 37.37
C THR A 40 36.73 -20.42 36.51
N ASP A 41 35.51 -20.84 36.19
CA ASP A 41 35.29 -21.97 35.32
C ASP A 41 34.70 -21.47 33.98
N PRO A 42 35.45 -21.54 32.87
CA PRO A 42 34.98 -21.06 31.56
C PRO A 42 33.75 -21.79 31.05
N ARG A 43 33.47 -23.00 31.54
CA ARG A 43 32.28 -23.80 31.12
C ARG A 43 30.95 -23.22 31.64
N GLU A 44 31.02 -22.41 32.69
CA GLU A 44 29.84 -21.71 33.25
C GLU A 44 29.50 -20.41 32.49
N ALA A 45 30.41 -19.94 31.63
CA ALA A 45 30.24 -18.62 30.96
C ALA A 45 28.92 -18.48 30.21
N CYS A 46 28.53 -19.48 29.40
CA CYS A 46 27.28 -19.43 28.66
C CYS A 46 26.05 -19.37 29.57
N GLY A 47 25.99 -20.21 30.60
CA GLY A 47 24.87 -20.20 31.57
C GLY A 47 24.77 -18.87 32.32
N LEU A 48 25.92 -18.30 32.72
CA LEU A 48 25.93 -17.00 33.35
C LEU A 48 25.52 -15.87 32.41
N VAL A 49 25.84 -15.95 31.15
CA VAL A 49 25.38 -14.97 30.15
C VAL A 49 23.86 -15.02 30.00
N GLU A 50 23.26 -16.20 29.99
CA GLU A 50 21.81 -16.35 29.94
C GLU A 50 21.10 -15.82 31.20
N GLU A 51 21.68 -16.10 32.40
CA GLU A 51 21.12 -15.71 33.68
C GLU A 51 21.27 -14.20 33.94
N ILE A 52 22.49 -13.66 33.74
CA ILE A 52 22.84 -12.31 34.13
C ILE A 52 22.47 -11.28 33.05
N GLN A 53 22.52 -11.69 31.77
CA GLN A 53 22.40 -10.81 30.61
C GLN A 53 23.42 -9.65 30.69
N PRO A 54 24.73 -9.93 30.61
CA PRO A 54 25.76 -8.91 30.78
C PRO A 54 25.79 -7.95 29.57
N ASP A 55 26.29 -6.74 29.82
CA ASP A 55 26.53 -5.71 28.81
C ASP A 55 27.94 -5.77 28.23
N LEU A 56 28.85 -6.44 28.91
CA LEU A 56 30.24 -6.64 28.51
C LEU A 56 30.79 -7.91 29.14
N ILE A 57 31.59 -8.67 28.38
CA ILE A 57 32.36 -9.79 28.89
C ILE A 57 33.85 -9.44 28.82
N LEU A 58 34.54 -9.63 29.93
CA LEU A 58 36.02 -9.61 30.02
C LEU A 58 36.46 -11.07 30.07
N LEU A 59 37.25 -11.52 29.11
CA LEU A 59 37.55 -12.93 28.89
C LEU A 59 39.04 -13.16 28.80
N ASP A 60 39.57 -14.07 29.61
CA ASP A 60 40.92 -14.58 29.41
C ASP A 60 40.95 -15.61 28.27
N LEU A 61 42.08 -15.73 27.58
CA LEU A 61 42.25 -16.72 26.51
C LEU A 61 42.77 -18.07 27.02
N HIS A 62 43.67 -18.04 27.96
CA HIS A 62 44.39 -19.24 28.35
C HIS A 62 43.83 -19.83 29.65
N MET A 63 42.75 -20.56 29.52
CA MET A 63 42.07 -21.20 30.64
C MET A 63 42.07 -22.72 30.48
N PRO A 64 42.12 -23.53 31.57
CA PRO A 64 42.03 -24.96 31.52
C PRO A 64 40.61 -25.42 31.08
N HIS A 65 40.52 -26.57 30.46
CA HIS A 65 39.32 -27.27 30.01
C HIS A 65 38.63 -26.63 28.77
N LEU A 66 38.45 -25.32 28.74
CA LEU A 66 37.89 -24.55 27.65
C LEU A 66 38.62 -23.22 27.54
N ASP A 67 39.27 -22.96 26.43
CA ASP A 67 39.96 -21.71 26.17
C ASP A 67 39.00 -20.59 25.82
N GLY A 68 39.48 -19.35 25.84
CA GLY A 68 38.63 -18.18 25.54
C GLY A 68 38.07 -18.17 24.13
N LEU A 69 38.76 -18.73 23.16
CA LEU A 69 38.23 -18.87 21.77
C LEU A 69 37.06 -19.82 21.74
N GLY A 70 37.15 -20.94 22.45
CA GLY A 70 36.05 -21.89 22.58
C GLY A 70 34.82 -21.28 23.30
N VAL A 71 35.04 -20.47 24.35
CA VAL A 71 33.94 -19.72 25.00
C VAL A 71 33.28 -18.77 24.02
N MET A 72 34.03 -17.99 23.24
CA MET A 72 33.48 -17.08 22.23
C MET A 72 32.68 -17.83 21.17
N GLN A 73 33.18 -18.98 20.70
CA GLN A 73 32.47 -19.80 19.71
C GLN A 73 31.12 -20.32 20.24
N GLN A 74 31.06 -20.77 21.50
CA GLN A 74 29.82 -21.21 22.13
C GLN A 74 28.83 -20.05 22.30
N LEU A 75 29.30 -18.89 22.73
CA LEU A 75 28.46 -17.69 22.88
C LEU A 75 27.87 -17.23 21.54
N HIS A 76 28.66 -17.24 20.46
CA HIS A 76 28.17 -16.90 19.12
C HIS A 76 27.16 -17.91 18.59
N SER A 77 27.31 -19.19 18.90
CA SER A 77 26.38 -20.24 18.46
C SER A 77 25.02 -20.19 19.17
N GLY A 78 24.98 -19.64 20.37
CA GLY A 78 23.78 -19.55 21.22
C GLY A 78 23.04 -18.22 21.14
N GLN A 79 23.62 -17.18 20.53
CA GLN A 79 23.00 -15.85 20.45
C GLN A 79 22.25 -15.66 19.12
N ALA A 80 21.12 -14.94 19.19
CA ALA A 80 20.48 -14.44 17.98
C ALA A 80 21.44 -13.52 17.21
N PRO A 81 21.46 -13.54 15.87
CA PRO A 81 22.42 -12.82 15.02
C PRO A 81 22.48 -11.30 15.32
N ASP A 82 21.44 -10.73 15.91
CA ASP A 82 21.28 -9.30 16.15
C ASP A 82 21.64 -8.83 17.56
N VAL A 83 22.13 -9.74 18.44
CA VAL A 83 22.52 -9.37 19.80
C VAL A 83 23.99 -8.98 19.84
N PHE A 84 24.26 -7.66 19.93
CA PHE A 84 25.60 -7.14 20.12
C PHE A 84 26.01 -7.22 21.60
N LEU A 85 26.69 -8.27 22.00
CA LEU A 85 27.34 -8.40 23.30
C LEU A 85 28.86 -8.27 23.10
N PRO A 86 29.48 -7.15 23.46
CA PRO A 86 30.91 -6.97 23.29
C PRO A 86 31.71 -7.89 24.25
N ILE A 87 32.73 -8.52 23.68
CA ILE A 87 33.72 -9.32 24.42
C ILE A 87 35.05 -8.62 24.30
N MET A 88 35.65 -8.27 25.42
CA MET A 88 37.04 -7.79 25.49
C MET A 88 37.93 -8.89 26.05
N VAL A 89 38.92 -9.29 25.27
CA VAL A 89 39.92 -10.26 25.66
C VAL A 89 40.99 -9.59 26.50
N VAL A 90 41.36 -10.20 27.64
CA VAL A 90 42.41 -9.72 28.55
C VAL A 90 43.39 -10.87 28.73
N SER A 91 44.56 -10.83 28.05
CA SER A 91 45.49 -11.96 28.00
C SER A 91 46.92 -11.62 28.36
N GLY A 92 47.63 -12.56 28.96
CA GLY A 92 49.08 -12.48 29.20
C GLY A 92 49.92 -12.71 27.95
N ASP A 93 49.35 -13.35 26.89
CA ASP A 93 50.00 -13.51 25.60
C ASP A 93 49.63 -12.34 24.69
N TYR A 94 50.62 -11.55 24.31
CA TYR A 94 50.48 -10.36 23.47
C TYR A 94 51.07 -10.54 22.07
N SER A 95 51.28 -11.81 21.61
CA SER A 95 51.72 -12.06 20.24
C SER A 95 50.73 -11.51 19.23
N PRO A 96 51.20 -10.91 18.11
CA PRO A 96 50.29 -10.38 17.06
C PRO A 96 49.33 -11.43 16.51
N GLU A 97 49.77 -12.67 16.46
CA GLU A 97 49.01 -13.81 15.98
C GLU A 97 47.77 -14.09 16.86
N VAL A 98 47.98 -14.19 18.18
CA VAL A 98 46.92 -14.41 19.17
C VAL A 98 45.92 -13.27 19.19
N LYS A 99 46.40 -12.02 19.10
CA LYS A 99 45.52 -10.86 18.99
C LYS A 99 44.64 -10.90 17.75
N LEU A 100 45.24 -11.21 16.58
CA LEU A 100 44.47 -11.31 15.33
C LEU A 100 43.44 -12.45 15.38
N GLU A 101 43.80 -13.59 15.94
CA GLU A 101 42.90 -14.74 16.10
C GLU A 101 41.71 -14.38 17.02
N ALA A 102 41.95 -13.74 18.16
CA ALA A 102 40.90 -13.30 19.09
C ALA A 102 39.92 -12.31 18.41
N LEU A 103 40.45 -11.31 17.68
CA LEU A 103 39.62 -10.34 16.97
C LEU A 103 38.84 -11.01 15.81
N ALA A 104 39.47 -11.92 15.07
CA ALA A 104 38.81 -12.68 14.01
C ALA A 104 37.70 -13.60 14.55
N SER A 105 37.88 -14.11 15.78
CA SER A 105 36.89 -14.94 16.49
C SER A 105 35.76 -14.14 17.13
N GLY A 106 35.72 -12.78 16.94
CA GLY A 106 34.61 -11.92 17.34
C GLY A 106 34.84 -11.05 18.56
N ALA A 107 36.03 -11.10 19.21
CA ALA A 107 36.38 -10.14 20.26
C ALA A 107 36.30 -8.72 19.70
N LYS A 108 35.75 -7.80 20.48
CA LYS A 108 35.64 -6.39 20.10
C LYS A 108 36.84 -5.55 20.48
N ASP A 109 37.58 -6.03 21.44
CA ASP A 109 38.87 -5.43 21.85
C ASP A 109 39.78 -6.48 22.47
N PHE A 110 41.09 -6.15 22.55
CA PHE A 110 42.12 -7.01 23.09
C PHE A 110 43.07 -6.16 23.98
N LEU A 111 43.23 -6.56 25.24
CA LEU A 111 44.08 -5.88 26.23
C LEU A 111 45.17 -6.81 26.73
N PRO A 112 46.45 -6.54 26.43
CA PRO A 112 47.54 -7.34 26.93
C PRO A 112 47.83 -7.07 28.43
N ARG A 113 48.30 -8.09 29.16
CA ARG A 113 48.82 -7.96 30.51
C ARG A 113 50.36 -7.82 30.47
N PRO A 114 50.95 -6.94 31.30
CA PRO A 114 50.32 -6.03 32.29
C PRO A 114 49.71 -4.81 31.61
N PHE A 115 48.56 -4.34 32.11
CA PHE A 115 47.84 -3.18 31.62
C PHE A 115 47.77 -2.04 32.67
N ASP A 116 47.55 -0.83 32.19
CA ASP A 116 47.26 0.34 33.02
C ASP A 116 45.79 0.39 33.42
N ALA A 117 45.48 0.80 34.67
CA ALA A 117 44.15 0.92 35.19
C ALA A 117 43.28 1.93 34.40
N ILE A 118 43.90 2.99 33.87
CA ILE A 118 43.22 3.99 33.04
C ILE A 118 42.91 3.40 31.66
N GLU A 119 43.83 2.60 31.09
CA GLU A 119 43.62 1.97 29.78
C GLU A 119 42.45 1.02 29.80
N ILE A 120 42.38 0.07 30.75
CA ILE A 120 41.26 -0.86 30.84
C ILE A 120 39.93 -0.14 31.07
N GLN A 121 39.91 0.90 31.91
CA GLN A 121 38.71 1.70 32.15
C GLN A 121 38.18 2.38 30.87
N LEU A 122 39.07 3.03 30.11
CA LEU A 122 38.67 3.71 28.86
C LEU A 122 38.13 2.75 27.82
N ARG A 123 38.77 1.57 27.68
CA ARG A 123 38.30 0.54 26.74
C ARG A 123 36.93 -0.02 27.11
N ILE A 124 36.73 -0.32 28.40
CA ILE A 124 35.43 -0.76 28.93
C ILE A 124 34.35 0.30 28.68
N ALA A 125 34.65 1.57 28.99
CA ALA A 125 33.70 2.66 28.78
C ALA A 125 33.27 2.77 27.31
N ASN A 126 34.23 2.69 26.37
CA ASN A 126 33.96 2.76 24.95
C ASN A 126 33.10 1.56 24.45
N LEU A 127 33.40 0.34 24.93
CA LEU A 127 32.64 -0.84 24.57
C LEU A 127 31.21 -0.80 25.12
N LEU A 128 31.03 -0.35 26.35
CA LEU A 128 29.71 -0.18 26.96
C LEU A 128 28.91 0.93 26.27
N GLU A 129 29.54 2.04 25.90
CA GLU A 129 28.88 3.10 25.14
C GLU A 129 28.36 2.58 23.78
N ALA A 130 29.19 1.83 23.04
CA ALA A 130 28.78 1.20 21.80
C ALA A 130 27.62 0.22 22.00
N ARG A 131 27.66 -0.60 23.07
CA ARG A 131 26.59 -1.53 23.44
C ARG A 131 25.28 -0.80 23.71
N PHE A 132 25.27 0.22 24.53
CA PHE A 132 24.06 0.97 24.88
C PHE A 132 23.48 1.73 23.69
N LEU A 133 24.33 2.33 22.84
CA LEU A 133 23.86 2.97 21.61
C LEU A 133 23.17 1.96 20.68
N GLN A 134 23.70 0.76 20.58
CA GLN A 134 23.11 -0.28 19.73
C GLN A 134 21.77 -0.79 20.30
N VAL A 135 21.68 -0.95 21.62
CA VAL A 135 20.41 -1.30 22.28
C VAL A 135 19.35 -0.21 22.06
N GLN A 136 19.72 1.07 22.22
CA GLN A 136 18.82 2.19 21.95
C GLN A 136 18.38 2.25 20.49
N LEU A 137 19.31 2.05 19.56
CA LEU A 137 18.98 2.05 18.12
C LEU A 137 17.99 0.93 17.79
N ARG A 138 18.19 -0.26 18.35
CA ARG A 138 17.28 -1.38 18.16
C ARG A 138 15.87 -1.08 18.69
N GLN A 139 15.78 -0.60 19.92
CA GLN A 139 14.50 -0.24 20.53
C GLN A 139 13.77 0.83 19.68
N HIS A 140 14.52 1.82 19.23
CA HIS A 140 13.93 2.88 18.39
C HIS A 140 13.47 2.37 17.04
N ASN A 141 14.19 1.42 16.44
CA ASN A 141 13.75 0.78 15.19
C ASN A 141 12.46 -0.04 15.38
N GLU A 142 12.38 -0.82 16.46
CA GLU A 142 11.18 -1.59 16.81
C GLU A 142 9.95 -0.66 17.00
N GLU A 143 10.12 0.47 17.71
CA GLU A 143 9.07 1.49 17.87
C GLU A 143 8.67 2.16 16.54
N LEU A 144 9.65 2.39 15.65
CA LEU A 144 9.37 2.97 14.33
C LEU A 144 8.61 2.00 13.42
N GLU A 145 8.98 0.72 13.44
CA GLU A 145 8.29 -0.32 12.67
C GLU A 145 6.81 -0.45 13.12
N GLU A 146 6.56 -0.44 14.42
CA GLU A 146 5.20 -0.46 14.97
C GLU A 146 4.40 0.79 14.51
N ARG A 147 4.99 1.98 14.62
CA ARG A 147 4.35 3.21 14.14
C ARG A 147 4.08 3.23 12.64
N ILE A 148 5.01 2.70 11.84
CA ILE A 148 4.81 2.58 10.39
C ILE A 148 3.61 1.69 10.11
N TYR A 149 3.51 0.54 10.78
CA TYR A 149 2.38 -0.37 10.63
C TYR A 149 1.05 0.30 10.98
N GLU A 150 0.97 0.97 12.15
CA GLU A 150 -0.24 1.70 12.57
C GLU A 150 -0.63 2.79 11.56
N ARG A 151 0.34 3.62 11.14
CA ARG A 151 0.09 4.71 10.19
C ARG A 151 -0.31 4.23 8.81
N THR A 152 0.26 3.12 8.36
CA THR A 152 -0.13 2.53 7.07
C THR A 152 -1.58 2.05 7.12
N SER A 153 -1.98 1.38 8.21
CA SER A 153 -3.35 0.94 8.41
C SER A 153 -4.35 2.11 8.48
N GLU A 154 -4.00 3.20 9.21
CA GLU A 154 -4.84 4.41 9.27
C GLU A 154 -4.99 5.07 7.88
N LEU A 155 -3.89 5.14 7.10
CA LEU A 155 -3.91 5.70 5.76
C LEU A 155 -4.77 4.89 4.80
N ASP A 156 -4.68 3.56 4.84
CA ASP A 156 -5.48 2.66 4.02
C ASP A 156 -6.98 2.83 4.33
N GLN A 157 -7.32 2.92 5.61
CA GLN A 157 -8.70 3.15 6.05
C GLN A 157 -9.22 4.51 5.57
N ALA A 158 -8.45 5.58 5.78
CA ALA A 158 -8.82 6.93 5.34
C ALA A 158 -8.95 7.01 3.81
N HIS A 159 -8.08 6.32 3.06
CA HIS A 159 -8.16 6.25 1.61
C HIS A 159 -9.47 5.57 1.14
N LEU A 160 -9.85 4.49 1.80
CA LEU A 160 -11.11 3.79 1.53
C LEU A 160 -12.32 4.72 1.78
N GLU A 161 -12.36 5.40 2.93
CA GLU A 161 -13.43 6.34 3.29
C GLU A 161 -13.56 7.48 2.27
N VAL A 162 -12.43 8.06 1.82
CA VAL A 162 -12.42 9.09 0.78
C VAL A 162 -12.97 8.55 -0.53
N LYS A 163 -12.57 7.33 -0.92
CA LYS A 163 -13.07 6.69 -2.15
C LYS A 163 -14.58 6.44 -2.10
N GLU A 164 -15.08 5.95 -0.97
CA GLU A 164 -16.52 5.75 -0.76
C GLU A 164 -17.30 7.06 -0.81
N ALA A 165 -16.81 8.11 -0.14
CA ALA A 165 -17.42 9.42 -0.17
C ALA A 165 -17.45 10.04 -1.58
N GLN A 166 -16.37 9.86 -2.36
CA GLN A 166 -16.33 10.29 -3.76
C GLN A 166 -17.38 9.58 -4.61
N MET A 167 -17.51 8.24 -4.44
CA MET A 167 -18.52 7.46 -5.17
C MET A 167 -19.95 7.85 -4.76
N GLU A 168 -20.18 8.14 -3.49
CA GLU A 168 -21.47 8.64 -3.04
C GLU A 168 -21.83 9.96 -3.70
N ILE A 169 -20.90 10.93 -3.75
CA ILE A 169 -21.11 12.22 -4.41
C ILE A 169 -21.44 12.03 -5.90
N ILE A 170 -20.70 11.18 -6.62
CA ILE A 170 -20.96 10.89 -8.03
C ILE A 170 -22.35 10.30 -8.20
N SER A 171 -22.72 9.32 -7.38
CA SER A 171 -24.06 8.70 -7.41
C SER A 171 -25.17 9.72 -7.12
N ARG A 172 -24.96 10.66 -6.20
CA ARG A 172 -25.92 11.73 -5.90
C ARG A 172 -26.05 12.72 -7.04
N LEU A 173 -24.96 13.08 -7.72
CA LEU A 173 -24.99 13.93 -8.91
C LEU A 173 -25.70 13.27 -10.08
N ALA A 174 -25.44 12.01 -10.33
CA ALA A 174 -26.16 11.22 -11.35
C ALA A 174 -27.66 11.16 -11.05
N LEU A 175 -28.03 10.82 -9.82
CA LEU A 175 -29.42 10.79 -9.37
C LEU A 175 -30.12 12.16 -9.50
N ALA A 176 -29.42 13.26 -9.21
CA ALA A 176 -30.00 14.59 -9.38
C ALA A 176 -30.34 14.89 -10.84
N GLY A 177 -29.52 14.43 -11.79
CA GLY A 177 -29.80 14.50 -13.23
C GLY A 177 -31.02 13.65 -13.63
N GLU A 178 -31.12 12.43 -13.13
CA GLU A 178 -32.22 11.50 -13.44
C GLU A 178 -33.57 11.92 -12.82
N LEU A 179 -33.57 12.40 -11.57
CA LEU A 179 -34.80 12.91 -10.94
C LEU A 179 -35.41 14.06 -11.72
N HIS A 180 -34.62 14.82 -12.48
CA HIS A 180 -35.09 15.85 -13.35
C HIS A 180 -35.84 15.29 -14.58
N ASP A 181 -35.47 14.07 -15.04
CA ASP A 181 -36.08 13.35 -16.18
C ASP A 181 -37.18 12.38 -15.75
N ASN A 182 -37.60 12.35 -14.47
CA ASN A 182 -38.55 11.36 -13.92
C ASN A 182 -38.09 9.89 -14.07
N ASP A 183 -36.81 9.62 -14.21
CA ASP A 183 -36.28 8.27 -14.21
C ASP A 183 -35.96 7.81 -12.76
N THR A 184 -35.96 6.49 -12.53
CA THR A 184 -35.99 5.92 -11.15
C THR A 184 -34.64 5.77 -10.47
N GLY A 185 -33.55 6.25 -11.04
CA GLY A 185 -32.18 6.11 -10.50
C GLY A 185 -31.54 4.71 -10.69
N ASP A 186 -32.31 3.72 -11.05
CA ASP A 186 -31.82 2.37 -11.32
C ASP A 186 -31.19 2.22 -12.72
N HIS A 187 -31.57 3.08 -13.64
CA HIS A 187 -31.08 3.09 -15.02
C HIS A 187 -29.56 3.27 -15.08
N THR A 188 -29.01 4.31 -14.47
CA THR A 188 -27.58 4.58 -14.50
C THR A 188 -26.76 3.45 -13.89
N ARG A 189 -27.26 2.78 -12.86
CA ARG A 189 -26.61 1.61 -12.25
C ARG A 189 -26.57 0.43 -13.21
N ARG A 190 -27.68 0.14 -13.92
CA ARG A 190 -27.74 -0.96 -14.90
C ARG A 190 -26.86 -0.68 -16.11
N VAL A 191 -26.94 0.53 -16.67
CA VAL A 191 -26.08 0.95 -17.79
C VAL A 191 -24.61 0.84 -17.43
N SER A 192 -24.24 1.27 -16.23
CA SER A 192 -22.86 1.15 -15.70
C SER A 192 -22.39 -0.31 -15.62
N LEU A 193 -23.27 -1.22 -15.14
CA LEU A 193 -22.97 -2.65 -15.06
C LEU A 193 -22.79 -3.25 -16.47
N ILE A 194 -23.74 -3.00 -17.36
CA ILE A 194 -23.71 -3.53 -18.73
C ILE A 194 -22.46 -3.03 -19.46
N ALA A 195 -22.16 -1.74 -19.38
CA ALA A 195 -20.98 -1.14 -19.99
C ALA A 195 -19.68 -1.79 -19.45
N SER A 196 -19.60 -2.06 -18.15
CA SER A 196 -18.43 -2.72 -17.55
C SER A 196 -18.26 -4.15 -18.03
N LEU A 197 -19.35 -4.90 -18.22
CA LEU A 197 -19.32 -6.27 -18.76
C LEU A 197 -18.91 -6.30 -20.23
N ILE A 198 -19.38 -5.36 -21.04
CA ILE A 198 -18.92 -5.21 -22.43
C ILE A 198 -17.43 -4.90 -22.46
N ALA A 199 -16.96 -3.98 -21.62
CA ALA A 199 -15.54 -3.63 -21.52
C ALA A 199 -14.67 -4.83 -21.09
N GLN A 200 -15.16 -5.67 -20.18
CA GLN A 200 -14.50 -6.92 -19.81
C GLN A 200 -14.45 -7.92 -20.97
N SER A 201 -15.53 -8.07 -21.72
CA SER A 201 -15.59 -8.94 -22.90
C SER A 201 -14.65 -8.46 -24.03
N LEU A 202 -14.35 -7.16 -24.08
CA LEU A 202 -13.33 -6.56 -24.95
C LEU A 202 -11.90 -6.70 -24.41
N GLU A 203 -11.71 -7.41 -23.30
CA GLU A 203 -10.43 -7.63 -22.64
C GLU A 203 -9.70 -6.32 -22.24
N LEU A 204 -10.45 -5.27 -21.92
CA LEU A 204 -9.86 -4.02 -21.44
C LEU A 204 -9.20 -4.22 -20.07
N PRO A 205 -8.15 -3.47 -19.75
CA PRO A 205 -7.49 -3.51 -18.43
C PRO A 205 -8.51 -3.30 -17.30
N PRO A 206 -8.41 -4.04 -16.17
CA PRO A 206 -9.35 -3.92 -15.05
C PRO A 206 -9.53 -2.49 -14.52
N GLU A 207 -8.48 -1.69 -14.57
CA GLU A 207 -8.52 -0.27 -14.18
C GLU A 207 -9.41 0.56 -15.10
N GLN A 208 -9.38 0.30 -16.40
CA GLN A 208 -10.23 0.99 -17.37
C GLN A 208 -11.69 0.54 -17.25
N VAL A 209 -11.94 -0.74 -16.99
CA VAL A 209 -13.28 -1.26 -16.73
C VAL A 209 -13.89 -0.60 -15.49
N GLU A 210 -13.14 -0.51 -14.42
CA GLU A 210 -13.60 0.13 -13.18
C GLU A 210 -13.81 1.64 -13.38
N LEU A 211 -12.93 2.31 -14.12
CA LEU A 211 -13.05 3.72 -14.44
C LEU A 211 -14.33 4.00 -15.27
N LEU A 212 -14.62 3.15 -16.27
CA LEU A 212 -15.85 3.22 -17.05
C LEU A 212 -17.07 3.00 -16.15
N ARG A 213 -17.05 2.01 -15.28
CA ARG A 213 -18.14 1.71 -14.35
C ARG A 213 -18.48 2.90 -13.45
N GLN A 214 -17.46 3.66 -13.04
CA GLN A 214 -17.62 4.84 -12.20
C GLN A 214 -18.05 6.09 -12.97
N ALA A 215 -17.63 6.24 -14.22
CA ALA A 215 -17.92 7.39 -15.07
C ALA A 215 -19.29 7.30 -15.76
N ALA A 216 -19.72 6.09 -16.12
CA ALA A 216 -20.96 5.84 -16.85
C ALA A 216 -22.21 6.51 -16.25
N PRO A 217 -22.41 6.57 -14.91
CA PRO A 217 -23.58 7.22 -14.32
C PRO A 217 -23.73 8.71 -14.65
N LEU A 218 -22.64 9.36 -15.07
CA LEU A 218 -22.62 10.80 -15.33
C LEU A 218 -22.94 11.15 -16.81
N HIS A 219 -23.24 10.17 -17.68
CA HIS A 219 -23.42 10.41 -19.11
C HIS A 219 -24.53 11.44 -19.41
N ASP A 220 -25.60 11.42 -18.63
CA ASP A 220 -26.78 12.24 -18.79
C ASP A 220 -26.86 13.43 -17.82
N VAL A 221 -25.79 13.73 -17.06
CA VAL A 221 -25.77 14.83 -16.07
C VAL A 221 -26.14 16.18 -16.68
N GLY A 222 -25.92 16.36 -17.96
CA GLY A 222 -26.27 17.60 -18.69
C GLY A 222 -27.76 17.82 -18.90
N LYS A 223 -28.62 16.83 -18.66
CA LYS A 223 -30.07 17.02 -18.65
C LYS A 223 -30.53 18.07 -17.66
N ILE A 224 -29.77 18.33 -16.62
CA ILE A 224 -30.02 19.42 -15.65
C ILE A 224 -30.13 20.80 -16.31
N GLY A 225 -29.51 20.99 -17.47
CA GLY A 225 -29.56 22.24 -18.23
C GLY A 225 -30.62 22.27 -19.32
N VAL A 226 -31.39 21.22 -19.52
CA VAL A 226 -32.51 21.17 -20.45
C VAL A 226 -33.77 21.71 -19.77
N SER A 227 -34.56 22.52 -20.46
CA SER A 227 -35.77 23.11 -19.86
C SER A 227 -36.89 22.07 -19.67
N ASP A 228 -37.59 22.14 -18.52
CA ASP A 228 -38.67 21.21 -18.13
C ASP A 228 -39.74 20.97 -19.23
N PRO A 229 -40.23 22.02 -19.96
CA PRO A 229 -41.20 21.79 -21.03
C PRO A 229 -40.73 20.91 -22.14
N ILE A 230 -39.41 20.80 -22.35
CA ILE A 230 -38.80 19.90 -23.36
C ILE A 230 -38.52 18.54 -22.74
N LEU A 231 -37.87 18.50 -21.60
CA LEU A 231 -37.44 17.28 -20.92
C LEU A 231 -38.63 16.42 -20.48
N LEU A 232 -39.66 17.04 -19.90
CA LEU A 232 -40.86 16.36 -19.36
C LEU A 232 -42.02 16.28 -20.34
N LYS A 233 -41.80 16.56 -21.63
CA LYS A 233 -42.85 16.60 -22.62
C LYS A 233 -43.47 15.20 -22.85
N GLN A 234 -44.77 15.11 -22.66
CA GLN A 234 -45.55 13.92 -22.96
C GLN A 234 -45.85 13.82 -24.47
N GLY A 235 -44.96 13.18 -25.22
CA GLY A 235 -45.14 12.98 -26.67
C GLY A 235 -43.86 13.30 -27.47
N PRO A 236 -43.92 13.16 -28.79
CA PRO A 236 -42.76 13.38 -29.65
C PRO A 236 -42.28 14.84 -29.59
N LEU A 237 -40.98 15.04 -29.55
CA LEU A 237 -40.36 16.34 -29.66
C LEU A 237 -40.47 16.89 -31.09
N THR A 238 -40.76 18.18 -31.23
CA THR A 238 -40.58 18.87 -32.51
C THR A 238 -39.11 18.94 -32.87
N ARG A 239 -38.80 19.28 -34.13
CA ARG A 239 -37.38 19.40 -34.55
C ARG A 239 -36.59 20.39 -33.70
N VAL A 240 -37.21 21.53 -33.36
CA VAL A 240 -36.55 22.57 -32.54
C VAL A 240 -36.32 22.07 -31.11
N GLU A 241 -37.31 21.42 -30.51
CA GLU A 241 -37.20 20.86 -29.17
C GLU A 241 -36.13 19.74 -29.12
N PHE A 242 -36.06 18.93 -30.19
CA PHE A 242 -35.05 17.87 -30.30
C PHE A 242 -33.62 18.43 -30.40
N GLU A 243 -33.45 19.52 -31.20
CA GLU A 243 -32.14 20.21 -31.19
C GLU A 243 -31.77 20.77 -29.83
N SER A 244 -32.73 21.28 -29.08
CA SER A 244 -32.49 21.74 -27.66
C SER A 244 -32.21 20.56 -26.74
N MET A 245 -32.84 19.39 -26.93
CA MET A 245 -32.57 18.18 -26.18
C MET A 245 -31.11 17.69 -26.37
N LYS A 246 -30.60 17.76 -27.61
CA LYS A 246 -29.22 17.35 -27.91
C LYS A 246 -28.15 18.14 -27.16
N GLU A 247 -28.48 19.36 -26.70
CA GLU A 247 -27.53 20.20 -25.96
C GLU A 247 -27.13 19.58 -24.61
N HIS A 248 -27.89 18.60 -24.07
CA HIS A 248 -27.47 17.95 -22.82
C HIS A 248 -26.08 17.30 -22.92
N CYS A 249 -25.66 16.82 -24.08
CA CYS A 249 -24.31 16.28 -24.27
C CYS A 249 -23.24 17.36 -24.04
N ARG A 250 -23.44 18.56 -24.60
CA ARG A 250 -22.51 19.68 -24.45
C ARG A 250 -22.55 20.27 -23.05
N ILE A 251 -23.75 20.39 -22.47
CA ILE A 251 -23.93 20.87 -21.10
C ILE A 251 -23.26 19.90 -20.12
N GLY A 252 -23.45 18.57 -20.28
CA GLY A 252 -22.81 17.56 -19.48
C GLY A 252 -21.29 17.63 -19.54
N ALA A 253 -20.73 17.74 -20.74
CA ALA A 253 -19.30 17.94 -20.93
C ALA A 253 -18.81 19.25 -20.25
N GLN A 254 -19.58 20.34 -20.37
CA GLN A 254 -19.25 21.62 -19.73
C GLN A 254 -19.29 21.54 -18.20
N VAL A 255 -20.25 20.86 -17.60
CA VAL A 255 -20.35 20.65 -16.14
C VAL A 255 -19.16 19.87 -15.62
N LEU A 256 -18.66 18.90 -16.40
CA LEU A 256 -17.55 18.02 -16.05
C LEU A 256 -16.19 18.61 -16.46
N SER A 257 -16.15 19.67 -17.25
CA SER A 257 -14.92 20.22 -17.79
C SER A 257 -14.00 20.81 -16.71
N GLY A 258 -12.67 20.77 -17.00
CA GLY A 258 -11.65 21.32 -16.10
C GLY A 258 -11.27 20.42 -14.94
N GLY A 259 -11.88 19.25 -14.80
CA GLY A 259 -11.51 18.25 -13.80
C GLY A 259 -10.10 17.66 -14.06
N SER A 260 -9.29 17.53 -13.02
CA SER A 260 -7.95 16.91 -13.11
C SER A 260 -7.99 15.38 -13.01
N ALA A 261 -8.98 14.82 -12.32
CA ALA A 261 -9.13 13.39 -12.10
C ALA A 261 -9.50 12.64 -13.40
N GLU A 262 -8.90 11.48 -13.64
CA GLU A 262 -9.17 10.66 -14.82
C GLU A 262 -10.64 10.28 -14.95
N LEU A 263 -11.29 10.01 -13.82
CA LEU A 263 -12.72 9.73 -13.76
C LEU A 263 -13.56 10.87 -14.36
N VAL A 264 -13.28 12.12 -13.98
CA VAL A 264 -14.03 13.29 -14.44
C VAL A 264 -13.76 13.54 -15.93
N LYS A 265 -12.53 13.37 -16.37
CA LYS A 265 -12.17 13.45 -17.81
C LYS A 265 -12.87 12.41 -18.64
N LEU A 266 -12.94 11.16 -18.16
CA LEU A 266 -13.66 10.11 -18.85
C LEU A 266 -15.17 10.39 -18.87
N ALA A 267 -15.75 10.84 -17.77
CA ALA A 267 -17.15 11.21 -17.71
C ALA A 267 -17.48 12.37 -18.67
N GLU A 268 -16.60 13.39 -18.80
CA GLU A 268 -16.72 14.46 -19.79
C GLU A 268 -16.78 13.89 -21.22
N VAL A 269 -15.84 13.00 -21.56
CA VAL A 269 -15.78 12.34 -22.87
C VAL A 269 -17.04 11.54 -23.15
N ILE A 270 -17.51 10.78 -22.16
CA ILE A 270 -18.73 9.98 -22.27
C ILE A 270 -19.97 10.89 -22.44
N ALA A 271 -20.13 11.89 -21.59
CA ALA A 271 -21.26 12.80 -21.67
C ALA A 271 -21.36 13.51 -23.02
N LEU A 272 -20.20 13.88 -23.60
CA LEU A 272 -20.17 14.53 -24.89
C LEU A 272 -20.54 13.59 -26.05
N ASN A 273 -20.17 12.28 -25.99
CA ASN A 273 -20.11 11.44 -27.19
C ASN A 273 -21.05 10.20 -27.15
N HIS A 274 -21.80 9.96 -26.07
CA HIS A 274 -22.61 8.74 -25.96
C HIS A 274 -23.77 8.65 -26.95
N HIS A 275 -24.13 9.75 -27.61
CA HIS A 275 -25.12 9.81 -28.68
C HIS A 275 -24.51 9.91 -30.10
N GLU A 276 -23.18 9.84 -30.21
CA GLU A 276 -22.57 9.67 -31.51
C GLU A 276 -22.92 8.29 -32.09
N ARG A 277 -23.01 8.21 -33.39
CA ARG A 277 -23.37 6.97 -34.12
C ARG A 277 -22.20 6.57 -35.00
N PHE A 278 -21.92 5.28 -35.08
CA PHE A 278 -20.77 4.75 -35.79
C PHE A 278 -20.76 5.15 -37.28
N ASP A 279 -21.94 5.36 -37.89
CA ASP A 279 -22.13 5.83 -39.25
C ASP A 279 -21.98 7.37 -39.46
N GLY A 280 -21.69 8.11 -38.38
CA GLY A 280 -21.50 9.57 -38.39
C GLY A 280 -22.84 10.36 -38.42
N SER A 281 -23.99 9.71 -38.32
CA SER A 281 -25.30 10.38 -38.27
C SER A 281 -25.73 10.81 -36.86
N GLY A 282 -24.81 10.66 -35.85
CA GLY A 282 -25.04 11.00 -34.47
C GLY A 282 -24.90 12.47 -34.15
N TYR A 283 -24.85 12.79 -32.86
CA TYR A 283 -24.66 14.15 -32.33
C TYR A 283 -23.84 14.12 -31.04
N PRO A 284 -23.22 15.25 -30.59
CA PRO A 284 -23.37 16.62 -31.13
C PRO A 284 -22.29 17.01 -32.16
N GLN A 285 -21.33 16.15 -32.47
CA GLN A 285 -20.18 16.47 -33.34
C GLN A 285 -20.28 15.77 -34.72
N GLY A 286 -21.02 14.65 -34.80
CA GLY A 286 -21.13 13.83 -35.98
C GLY A 286 -19.83 13.02 -36.23
N LEU A 287 -19.18 12.55 -35.17
CA LEU A 287 -18.00 11.69 -35.28
C LEU A 287 -18.38 10.35 -35.90
N CYS A 288 -17.44 9.77 -36.69
CA CYS A 288 -17.68 8.52 -37.44
C CYS A 288 -16.64 7.45 -37.04
N GLY A 289 -17.11 6.21 -36.90
CA GLY A 289 -16.20 5.09 -36.67
C GLY A 289 -15.38 5.21 -35.40
N GLU A 290 -14.08 5.01 -35.51
CA GLU A 290 -13.13 5.06 -34.38
C GLU A 290 -12.78 6.48 -33.92
N GLU A 291 -13.23 7.54 -34.60
CA GLU A 291 -13.17 8.89 -34.07
C GLU A 291 -14.00 9.04 -32.78
N ILE A 292 -15.04 8.22 -32.63
CA ILE A 292 -15.82 8.13 -31.39
C ILE A 292 -14.99 7.39 -30.31
N PRO A 293 -14.75 8.01 -29.16
CA PRO A 293 -14.00 7.35 -28.08
C PRO A 293 -14.62 5.99 -27.71
N LEU A 294 -13.78 4.95 -27.55
CA LEU A 294 -14.22 3.58 -27.29
C LEU A 294 -15.22 3.48 -26.12
N MET A 295 -14.94 4.19 -25.01
CA MET A 295 -15.82 4.17 -23.83
C MET A 295 -17.21 4.74 -24.10
N ALA A 296 -17.32 5.72 -25.00
CA ALA A 296 -18.61 6.25 -25.43
C ALA A 296 -19.33 5.25 -26.37
N ARG A 297 -18.60 4.55 -27.26
CA ARG A 297 -19.17 3.48 -28.10
C ARG A 297 -19.71 2.32 -27.26
N ILE A 298 -19.00 1.92 -26.18
CA ILE A 298 -19.45 0.90 -25.24
C ILE A 298 -20.71 1.36 -24.51
N LEU A 299 -20.70 2.59 -23.98
CA LEU A 299 -21.84 3.12 -23.24
C LEU A 299 -23.09 3.23 -24.11
N SER A 300 -22.97 3.65 -25.37
CA SER A 300 -24.09 3.76 -26.29
C SER A 300 -24.86 2.43 -26.48
N VAL A 301 -24.15 1.31 -26.52
CA VAL A 301 -24.81 -0.03 -26.60
C VAL A 301 -25.51 -0.34 -25.27
N ALA A 302 -24.87 -0.10 -24.15
CA ALA A 302 -25.41 -0.37 -22.81
C ALA A 302 -26.69 0.48 -22.55
N ASP A 303 -26.63 1.78 -22.83
CA ASP A 303 -27.76 2.70 -22.67
C ASP A 303 -28.97 2.32 -23.51
N VAL A 304 -28.75 2.04 -24.81
CA VAL A 304 -29.86 1.63 -25.69
C VAL A 304 -30.43 0.30 -25.28
N PHE A 305 -29.64 -0.69 -24.86
CA PHE A 305 -30.12 -1.96 -24.37
C PHE A 305 -31.02 -1.78 -23.15
N ASP A 306 -30.59 -1.02 -22.15
CA ASP A 306 -31.37 -0.70 -20.96
C ASP A 306 -32.65 0.05 -21.33
N ALA A 307 -32.56 1.04 -22.23
CA ALA A 307 -33.73 1.79 -22.72
C ALA A 307 -34.75 0.95 -23.48
N LEU A 308 -34.33 -0.16 -24.10
CA LEU A 308 -35.25 -1.08 -24.81
C LEU A 308 -35.88 -2.09 -23.85
N THR A 309 -35.13 -2.57 -22.85
CA THR A 309 -35.54 -3.68 -21.98
C THR A 309 -36.30 -3.28 -20.73
N HIS A 310 -36.35 -1.97 -20.41
CA HIS A 310 -37.06 -1.46 -19.23
C HIS A 310 -38.26 -0.58 -19.63
N GLU A 311 -39.28 -0.60 -18.77
CA GLU A 311 -40.45 0.26 -18.95
C GLU A 311 -40.08 1.73 -18.79
N ARG A 312 -40.59 2.57 -19.69
CA ARG A 312 -40.53 4.03 -19.57
C ARG A 312 -41.94 4.61 -19.61
N PRO A 313 -42.23 5.81 -19.12
CA PRO A 313 -43.58 6.38 -19.05
C PRO A 313 -44.38 6.32 -20.37
N TYR A 314 -43.68 6.17 -21.49
CA TYR A 314 -44.29 6.17 -22.85
C TYR A 314 -43.96 4.94 -23.70
N LYS A 315 -43.26 3.92 -23.12
CA LYS A 315 -42.79 2.77 -23.87
C LYS A 315 -42.78 1.51 -23.00
N ALA A 316 -43.50 0.47 -23.42
CA ALA A 316 -43.42 -0.85 -22.81
C ALA A 316 -42.04 -1.46 -23.06
N ALA A 317 -41.53 -2.24 -22.07
CA ALA A 317 -40.29 -2.99 -22.20
C ALA A 317 -40.38 -4.01 -23.37
N TRP A 318 -39.32 -4.10 -24.13
CA TRP A 318 -39.17 -5.12 -25.16
C TRP A 318 -38.69 -6.44 -24.54
N PRO A 319 -39.05 -7.58 -25.12
CA PRO A 319 -38.39 -8.85 -24.82
C PRO A 319 -36.89 -8.72 -25.09
N VAL A 320 -36.05 -9.33 -24.21
CA VAL A 320 -34.58 -9.30 -24.32
C VAL A 320 -34.12 -9.76 -25.71
N GLN A 321 -34.77 -10.77 -26.28
CA GLN A 321 -34.44 -11.30 -27.59
C GLN A 321 -34.65 -10.28 -28.70
N ASP A 322 -35.70 -9.48 -28.61
CA ASP A 322 -35.99 -8.43 -29.61
C ASP A 322 -35.02 -7.26 -29.47
N ALA A 323 -34.68 -6.87 -28.22
CA ALA A 323 -33.71 -5.82 -27.96
C ALA A 323 -32.31 -6.19 -28.44
N THR A 324 -31.86 -7.43 -28.21
CA THR A 324 -30.56 -7.92 -28.71
C THR A 324 -30.53 -8.01 -30.23
N ALA A 325 -31.63 -8.46 -30.86
CA ALA A 325 -31.74 -8.49 -32.31
C ALA A 325 -31.68 -7.09 -32.94
N GLU A 326 -32.30 -6.09 -32.29
CA GLU A 326 -32.24 -4.70 -32.76
C GLU A 326 -30.80 -4.18 -32.67
N ILE A 327 -30.11 -4.34 -31.52
CA ILE A 327 -28.71 -3.93 -31.38
C ILE A 327 -27.84 -4.57 -32.45
N GLN A 328 -28.00 -5.87 -32.69
CA GLN A 328 -27.26 -6.58 -33.73
C GLN A 328 -27.55 -6.02 -35.13
N SER A 329 -28.81 -5.65 -35.43
CA SER A 329 -29.21 -5.06 -36.72
C SER A 329 -28.62 -3.68 -36.98
N GLN A 330 -28.26 -2.97 -35.91
CA GLN A 330 -27.68 -1.64 -35.94
C GLN A 330 -26.12 -1.66 -35.93
N SER A 331 -25.50 -2.83 -35.95
CA SER A 331 -24.05 -3.00 -36.09
C SER A 331 -23.53 -2.32 -37.35
N GLY A 332 -22.48 -1.53 -37.26
CA GLY A 332 -21.90 -0.72 -38.34
C GLY A 332 -22.74 0.50 -38.74
N LYS A 333 -23.88 0.74 -38.10
CA LYS A 333 -24.73 1.93 -38.27
C LYS A 333 -24.71 2.79 -36.99
N GLN A 334 -25.54 2.44 -36.03
CA GLN A 334 -25.56 3.10 -34.73
C GLN A 334 -24.38 2.67 -33.88
N PHE A 335 -24.05 1.40 -33.89
CA PHE A 335 -23.09 0.80 -32.97
C PHE A 335 -21.85 0.28 -33.68
N ASP A 336 -20.73 0.35 -32.94
CA ASP A 336 -19.47 -0.26 -33.34
C ASP A 336 -19.60 -1.79 -33.45
N PRO A 337 -19.25 -2.41 -34.60
CA PRO A 337 -19.31 -3.85 -34.78
C PRO A 337 -18.54 -4.65 -33.70
N GLN A 338 -17.39 -4.17 -33.28
CA GLN A 338 -16.58 -4.86 -32.24
C GLN A 338 -17.28 -4.83 -30.89
N VAL A 339 -17.88 -3.69 -30.53
CA VAL A 339 -18.63 -3.54 -29.27
C VAL A 339 -19.89 -4.40 -29.29
N VAL A 340 -20.58 -4.46 -30.44
CA VAL A 340 -21.77 -5.35 -30.63
C VAL A 340 -21.35 -6.82 -30.51
N GLU A 341 -20.24 -7.24 -31.11
CA GLU A 341 -19.75 -8.61 -31.00
C GLU A 341 -19.46 -8.97 -29.52
N ALA A 342 -18.77 -8.11 -28.78
CA ALA A 342 -18.53 -8.29 -27.36
C ALA A 342 -19.83 -8.34 -26.53
N PHE A 343 -20.77 -7.44 -26.80
CA PHE A 343 -22.08 -7.44 -26.17
C PHE A 343 -22.85 -8.75 -26.41
N MET A 344 -22.83 -9.31 -27.62
CA MET A 344 -23.51 -10.54 -27.94
C MET A 344 -22.99 -11.79 -27.22
N THR A 345 -21.80 -11.73 -26.59
CA THR A 345 -21.25 -12.83 -25.77
C THR A 345 -21.83 -12.85 -24.36
N LEU A 346 -22.52 -11.80 -23.93
CA LEU A 346 -22.98 -11.64 -22.53
C LEU A 346 -24.28 -12.44 -22.26
N PRO A 347 -24.54 -12.87 -21.02
CA PRO A 347 -25.76 -13.52 -20.60
C PRO A 347 -26.91 -12.51 -20.42
N HIS A 348 -27.48 -12.01 -21.52
CA HIS A 348 -28.40 -10.87 -21.54
C HIS A 348 -29.62 -11.00 -20.60
N GLN A 349 -30.09 -12.22 -20.30
CA GLN A 349 -31.24 -12.42 -19.40
C GLN A 349 -30.89 -12.12 -17.95
N GLU A 350 -29.60 -12.16 -17.58
CA GLU A 350 -29.11 -11.86 -16.23
C GLU A 350 -28.77 -10.37 -16.04
N LEU A 351 -28.91 -9.58 -17.11
CA LEU A 351 -28.62 -8.14 -17.13
C LEU A 351 -29.83 -7.25 -16.81
N LEU A 352 -30.97 -7.83 -16.51
CA LEU A 352 -32.24 -7.13 -16.24
C LEU A 352 -32.42 -6.75 -14.79
#